data_98d2d8934a3fff7a3c8220475ed51009
#
_entry.id   98d2d8934a3fff7a3c8220475ed51009
#
_cell.length_a   1.000
_cell.length_b   1.000
_cell.length_c   1.000
_cell.angle_alpha   90.00
_cell.angle_beta   90.00
_cell.angle_gamma   90.00
#
_symmetry.space_group_name_H-M   'P 1'
#
loop_
_entity.id
_entity.type
_entity.pdbx_description
1 polymer ?
#
loop_
_entity_poly.entity_id
_entity_poly.type
_entity_poly.pdbx_seq_one_letter_code
_entity_poly.pdbx_strand_id
1 'polypeptide(L)'
;NEPYHRVGTHRRYGAFDGPFDRFIYMDADTLLMGPVSPIFERLNHNDWVVYDFQYTDPSHVYELSSPKLTEIFPPERIQSEIFCSGFYGSKKGIFDKDRRDWILAKLREGEAEVLYSMAPDQTILNYMVMRLGISNYNLALNLPANQKTGCCVTSPHFEEKDRILYDKGTRLTYIHYIGLSSKLFTQVCAGENIDFPYRDLFLHYRYLHESENRPKFTSKPRPYNPPVSLATKVLRKLGINR
;
A
#
# COMPACT_ATOMS: atom_id res chain seq x y z
N ASN A 1 -12.35 -15.80 -18.10
CA ASN A 1 -11.77 -14.92 -17.08
C ASN A 1 -12.52 -13.61 -17.17
N GLU A 2 -13.45 -13.36 -16.22
CA GLU A 2 -14.04 -12.05 -16.08
C GLU A 2 -12.96 -11.05 -15.69
N PRO A 3 -12.96 -9.84 -16.25
CA PRO A 3 -12.01 -8.83 -15.87
C PRO A 3 -12.19 -8.54 -14.38
N TYR A 4 -11.07 -8.51 -13.64
CA TYR A 4 -11.05 -8.29 -12.20
C TYR A 4 -11.47 -6.84 -11.89
N HIS A 5 -12.76 -6.65 -11.62
CA HIS A 5 -13.31 -5.36 -11.21
C HIS A 5 -13.11 -5.18 -9.69
N ARG A 6 -12.01 -4.57 -9.29
CA ARG A 6 -11.89 -3.99 -7.95
C ARG A 6 -12.73 -2.71 -7.87
N VAL A 7 -14.03 -2.90 -7.81
CA VAL A 7 -14.98 -1.79 -7.63
C VAL A 7 -14.59 -1.05 -6.34
N GLY A 8 -14.11 0.17 -6.47
CA GLY A 8 -13.71 1.00 -5.33
C GLY A 8 -12.27 1.48 -5.36
N THR A 9 -11.29 0.69 -5.81
CA THR A 9 -9.89 1.13 -5.82
C THR A 9 -9.65 2.35 -6.71
N HIS A 10 -10.39 2.48 -7.80
CA HIS A 10 -10.34 3.65 -8.70
C HIS A 10 -10.90 4.94 -8.10
N ARG A 11 -11.65 4.88 -6.99
CA ARG A 11 -12.18 6.08 -6.32
C ARG A 11 -11.09 7.00 -5.82
N ARG A 12 -9.87 6.48 -5.59
CA ARG A 12 -8.69 7.28 -5.20
C ARG A 12 -8.36 8.39 -6.20
N TYR A 13 -8.67 8.19 -7.48
CA TYR A 13 -8.45 9.21 -8.51
C TYR A 13 -9.30 10.47 -8.31
N GLY A 14 -10.44 10.38 -7.64
CA GLY A 14 -11.27 11.53 -7.28
C GLY A 14 -10.58 12.52 -6.34
N ALA A 15 -9.54 12.11 -5.62
CA ALA A 15 -8.78 13.01 -4.74
C ALA A 15 -8.05 14.11 -5.52
N PHE A 16 -7.66 13.86 -6.76
CA PHE A 16 -6.94 14.83 -7.60
C PHE A 16 -7.85 15.95 -8.15
N ASP A 17 -9.15 15.70 -8.19
CA ASP A 17 -10.17 16.69 -8.59
C ASP A 17 -10.91 17.27 -7.36
N GLY A 18 -10.49 16.91 -6.15
CA GLY A 18 -11.07 17.33 -4.87
C GLY A 18 -10.83 18.81 -4.53
N PRO A 19 -11.35 19.29 -3.38
CA PRO A 19 -11.28 20.69 -2.99
C PRO A 19 -9.91 21.11 -2.41
N PHE A 20 -9.04 20.16 -2.04
CA PHE A 20 -7.79 20.44 -1.34
C PHE A 20 -6.63 20.64 -2.31
N ASP A 21 -5.90 21.73 -2.18
CA ASP A 21 -4.70 22.00 -3.00
C ASP A 21 -3.57 20.99 -2.75
N ARG A 22 -3.48 20.48 -1.53
CA ARG A 22 -2.57 19.40 -1.11
C ARG A 22 -3.32 18.43 -0.22
N PHE A 23 -3.05 17.16 -0.38
CA PHE A 23 -3.71 16.11 0.39
C PHE A 23 -2.79 14.92 0.64
N ILE A 24 -3.15 14.10 1.62
CA ILE A 24 -2.60 12.77 1.82
C ILE A 24 -3.71 11.77 1.55
N TYR A 25 -3.43 10.81 0.68
CA TYR A 25 -4.26 9.64 0.46
C TYR A 25 -3.78 8.50 1.36
N MET A 26 -4.72 7.77 1.94
CA MET A 26 -4.47 6.58 2.75
C MET A 26 -5.49 5.51 2.40
N ASP A 27 -5.03 4.27 2.20
CA ASP A 27 -5.93 3.12 2.12
C ASP A 27 -6.60 2.87 3.48
N ALA A 28 -7.80 2.29 3.48
CA ALA A 28 -8.59 2.05 4.68
C ALA A 28 -7.97 1.04 5.66
N ASP A 29 -6.97 0.30 5.21
CA ASP A 29 -6.15 -0.62 6.01
C ASP A 29 -4.80 0.00 6.42
N THR A 30 -4.71 1.33 6.46
CA THR A 30 -3.57 2.06 7.03
C THR A 30 -3.97 2.76 8.33
N LEU A 31 -3.00 2.95 9.22
CA LEU A 31 -3.19 3.63 10.49
C LEU A 31 -2.04 4.59 10.75
N LEU A 32 -2.35 5.89 10.91
CA LEU A 32 -1.34 6.89 11.25
C LEU A 32 -0.77 6.65 12.64
N MET A 33 0.55 6.65 12.74
CA MET A 33 1.29 6.52 14.00
C MET A 33 2.04 7.81 14.36
N GLY A 34 2.40 8.61 13.37
CA GLY A 34 3.23 9.80 13.55
C GLY A 34 2.67 11.05 12.86
N PRO A 35 3.36 12.19 12.98
CA PRO A 35 2.97 13.42 12.32
C PRO A 35 3.10 13.33 10.81
N VAL A 36 2.21 13.99 10.09
CA VAL A 36 2.21 14.07 8.62
C VAL A 36 2.80 15.39 8.09
N SER A 37 3.17 16.30 8.99
CA SER A 37 3.81 17.58 8.63
C SER A 37 5.02 17.43 7.71
N PRO A 38 5.93 16.43 7.89
CA PRO A 38 7.06 16.26 6.99
C PRO A 38 6.66 15.99 5.53
N ILE A 39 5.49 15.34 5.33
CA ILE A 39 4.96 15.08 3.97
C ILE A 39 4.49 16.38 3.34
N PHE A 40 3.72 17.19 4.07
CA PHE A 40 3.26 18.50 3.60
C PHE A 40 4.41 19.49 3.36
N GLU A 41 5.47 19.45 4.17
CA GLU A 41 6.69 20.23 3.95
C GLU A 41 7.37 19.84 2.63
N ARG A 42 7.50 18.55 2.35
CA ARG A 42 8.07 18.08 1.08
C ARG A 42 7.20 18.43 -0.13
N LEU A 43 5.89 18.48 0.02
CA LEU A 43 4.97 18.92 -1.05
C LEU A 43 5.17 20.41 -1.43
N ASN A 44 5.92 21.21 -0.69
CA ASN A 44 6.32 22.54 -1.15
C ASN A 44 7.32 22.48 -2.32
N HIS A 45 8.08 21.41 -2.45
CA HIS A 45 9.17 21.24 -3.43
C HIS A 45 8.94 20.08 -4.42
N ASN A 46 8.04 19.16 -4.09
CA ASN A 46 7.71 18.00 -4.89
C ASN A 46 6.21 17.94 -5.14
N ASP A 47 5.78 17.22 -6.16
CA ASP A 47 4.36 17.05 -6.49
C ASP A 47 3.80 15.73 -5.99
N TRP A 48 4.70 14.78 -5.69
CA TRP A 48 4.39 13.47 -5.14
C TRP A 48 5.35 13.11 -4.00
N VAL A 49 4.82 12.65 -2.87
CA VAL A 49 5.63 12.27 -1.71
C VAL A 49 5.14 10.94 -1.17
N VAL A 50 6.03 9.98 -1.00
CA VAL A 50 5.74 8.67 -0.44
C VAL A 50 6.69 8.33 0.71
N TYR A 51 6.32 7.34 1.50
CA TYR A 51 7.18 6.74 2.50
C TYR A 51 7.01 5.22 2.47
N ASP A 52 7.67 4.55 1.57
CA ASP A 52 7.57 3.10 1.43
C ASP A 52 8.81 2.49 0.75
N PHE A 53 8.83 1.17 0.68
CA PHE A 53 9.93 0.37 0.17
C PHE A 53 9.57 -0.42 -1.10
N GLN A 54 8.48 -0.08 -1.80
CA GLN A 54 8.04 -0.78 -3.01
C GLN A 54 9.13 -0.83 -4.10
N TYR A 55 9.99 0.18 -4.15
CA TYR A 55 11.12 0.21 -5.08
C TYR A 55 12.08 -0.98 -4.95
N THR A 56 12.06 -1.71 -3.83
CA THR A 56 12.86 -2.93 -3.64
C THR A 56 12.30 -4.13 -4.38
N ASP A 57 11.00 -4.11 -4.75
CA ASP A 57 10.33 -5.15 -5.53
C ASP A 57 9.37 -4.55 -6.55
N PRO A 58 9.81 -4.29 -7.78
CA PRO A 58 8.99 -3.74 -8.84
C PRO A 58 8.00 -4.72 -9.48
N SER A 59 8.06 -6.02 -9.14
CA SER A 59 7.24 -7.07 -9.76
C SER A 59 5.73 -6.92 -9.51
N HIS A 60 5.34 -6.14 -8.50
CA HIS A 60 3.94 -5.82 -8.20
C HIS A 60 3.48 -4.47 -8.78
N VAL A 61 4.33 -3.84 -9.58
CA VAL A 61 4.04 -2.56 -10.25
C VAL A 61 4.07 -2.72 -11.76
N TYR A 62 5.09 -3.38 -12.27
CA TYR A 62 5.30 -3.55 -13.70
C TYR A 62 5.49 -5.01 -14.11
N GLU A 63 5.15 -5.28 -15.38
CA GLU A 63 5.46 -6.56 -16.03
C GLU A 63 6.95 -6.55 -16.45
N LEU A 64 7.79 -7.11 -15.59
CA LEU A 64 9.24 -7.06 -15.74
C LEU A 64 9.78 -7.83 -16.96
N SER A 65 8.97 -8.72 -17.53
CA SER A 65 9.32 -9.49 -18.73
C SER A 65 9.07 -8.71 -20.03
N SER A 66 8.35 -7.58 -19.96
CA SER A 66 8.07 -6.77 -21.14
C SER A 66 9.32 -5.98 -21.60
N PRO A 67 9.82 -6.18 -22.83
CA PRO A 67 10.94 -5.40 -23.35
C PRO A 67 10.62 -3.91 -23.46
N LYS A 68 9.35 -3.57 -23.66
CA LYS A 68 8.88 -2.20 -23.74
C LYS A 68 9.06 -1.43 -22.44
N LEU A 69 9.14 -2.11 -21.29
CA LEU A 69 9.32 -1.45 -20.00
C LEU A 69 10.60 -0.60 -19.97
N THR A 70 11.71 -1.15 -20.46
CA THR A 70 13.00 -0.44 -20.50
C THR A 70 13.09 0.59 -21.63
N GLU A 71 12.24 0.47 -22.66
CA GLU A 71 12.08 1.50 -23.69
C GLU A 71 11.37 2.74 -23.14
N ILE A 72 10.41 2.55 -22.22
CA ILE A 72 9.61 3.63 -21.62
C ILE A 72 10.30 4.23 -20.41
N PHE A 73 10.84 3.39 -19.53
CA PHE A 73 11.44 3.79 -18.26
C PHE A 73 12.88 3.26 -18.14
N PRO A 74 13.88 4.14 -17.98
CA PRO A 74 15.23 3.71 -17.64
C PRO A 74 15.24 2.86 -16.36
N PRO A 75 16.07 1.80 -16.29
CA PRO A 75 16.09 0.88 -15.14
C PRO A 75 16.32 1.56 -13.79
N GLU A 76 17.12 2.60 -13.73
CA GLU A 76 17.40 3.39 -12.53
C GLU A 76 16.14 4.10 -11.99
N ARG A 77 15.22 4.52 -12.86
CA ARG A 77 13.94 5.10 -12.46
C ARG A 77 13.02 4.04 -11.87
N ILE A 78 12.97 2.85 -12.47
CA ILE A 78 12.19 1.73 -11.96
C ILE A 78 12.64 1.36 -10.54
N GLN A 79 13.96 1.42 -10.27
CA GLN A 79 14.55 1.07 -8.97
C GLN A 79 14.42 2.17 -7.91
N SER A 80 14.02 3.38 -8.26
CA SER A 80 14.01 4.52 -7.32
C SER A 80 12.70 5.28 -7.24
N GLU A 81 11.86 5.25 -8.28
CA GLU A 81 10.67 6.09 -8.35
C GLU A 81 9.36 5.36 -8.08
N ILE A 82 9.34 4.01 -8.12
CA ILE A 82 8.12 3.24 -7.83
C ILE A 82 7.75 3.30 -6.36
N PHE A 83 6.44 3.18 -6.11
CA PHE A 83 5.86 3.28 -4.78
C PHE A 83 4.62 2.39 -4.61
N CYS A 84 4.30 2.07 -3.35
CA CYS A 84 3.02 1.51 -2.94
C CYS A 84 1.95 2.59 -2.98
N SER A 85 0.81 2.31 -3.58
CA SER A 85 -0.29 3.27 -3.72
C SER A 85 -1.15 3.45 -2.46
N GLY A 86 -0.85 2.73 -1.39
CA GLY A 86 -1.66 2.74 -0.15
C GLY A 86 -1.45 3.96 0.74
N PHE A 87 -0.36 4.72 0.54
CA PHE A 87 -0.08 5.94 1.30
C PHE A 87 0.78 6.90 0.47
N TYR A 88 0.26 8.09 0.17
CA TYR A 88 1.01 9.14 -0.53
C TYR A 88 0.47 10.53 -0.26
N GLY A 89 1.35 11.52 -0.31
CA GLY A 89 1.01 12.93 -0.40
C GLY A 89 1.02 13.41 -1.84
N SER A 90 0.08 14.28 -2.22
CA SER A 90 0.00 14.84 -3.57
C SER A 90 -0.66 16.21 -3.60
N LYS A 91 -0.69 16.79 -4.80
CA LYS A 91 -1.31 18.08 -5.12
C LYS A 91 -2.49 17.91 -6.06
N LYS A 92 -3.44 18.83 -5.96
CA LYS A 92 -4.52 18.98 -6.93
C LYS A 92 -3.97 19.31 -8.31
N GLY A 93 -4.63 18.83 -9.34
CA GLY A 93 -4.37 19.23 -10.74
C GLY A 93 -3.11 18.63 -11.38
N ILE A 94 -2.35 17.78 -10.68
CA ILE A 94 -1.18 17.11 -11.30
C ILE A 94 -1.58 16.14 -12.42
N PHE A 95 -2.84 15.68 -12.40
CA PHE A 95 -3.45 14.85 -13.44
C PHE A 95 -4.67 15.58 -14.02
N ASP A 96 -4.43 16.74 -14.65
CA ASP A 96 -5.46 17.46 -15.39
C ASP A 96 -5.99 16.66 -16.59
N LYS A 97 -7.04 17.19 -17.24
CA LYS A 97 -7.69 16.49 -18.35
C LYS A 97 -6.71 16.16 -19.48
N ASP A 98 -5.87 17.10 -19.87
CA ASP A 98 -4.96 16.92 -21.03
C ASP A 98 -3.91 15.85 -20.74
N ARG A 99 -3.35 15.84 -19.54
CA ARG A 99 -2.42 14.80 -19.06
C ARG A 99 -3.09 13.43 -19.02
N ARG A 100 -4.33 13.35 -18.50
CA ARG A 100 -5.09 12.08 -18.49
C ARG A 100 -5.38 11.58 -19.90
N ASP A 101 -5.78 12.45 -20.81
CA ASP A 101 -6.06 12.08 -22.20
C ASP A 101 -4.79 11.59 -22.91
N TRP A 102 -3.67 12.24 -22.67
CA TRP A 102 -2.38 11.83 -23.18
C TRP A 102 -1.93 10.46 -22.65
N ILE A 103 -2.07 10.21 -21.34
CA ILE A 103 -1.80 8.90 -20.69
C ILE A 103 -2.67 7.81 -21.33
N LEU A 104 -3.97 8.08 -21.50
CA LEU A 104 -4.89 7.11 -22.12
C LEU A 104 -4.51 6.80 -23.57
N ALA A 105 -4.04 7.80 -24.32
CA ALA A 105 -3.54 7.59 -25.68
C ALA A 105 -2.31 6.67 -25.67
N LYS A 106 -1.33 6.91 -24.79
CA LYS A 106 -0.12 6.07 -24.67
C LYS A 106 -0.44 4.62 -24.28
N LEU A 107 -1.36 4.42 -23.36
CA LEU A 107 -1.82 3.07 -22.99
C LEU A 107 -2.47 2.35 -24.18
N ARG A 108 -3.28 3.06 -25.00
CA ARG A 108 -3.90 2.51 -26.22
C ARG A 108 -2.89 2.24 -27.33
N GLU A 109 -1.80 2.99 -27.41
CA GLU A 109 -0.66 2.77 -28.33
C GLU A 109 0.19 1.56 -27.94
N GLY A 110 -0.20 0.82 -26.88
CA GLY A 110 0.42 -0.45 -26.47
C GLY A 110 1.32 -0.34 -25.25
N GLU A 111 1.45 0.86 -24.61
CA GLU A 111 2.20 0.94 -23.34
C GLU A 111 1.50 0.21 -22.18
N ALA A 112 0.22 -0.17 -22.33
CA ALA A 112 -0.50 -0.96 -21.32
C ALA A 112 0.14 -2.33 -21.04
N GLU A 113 0.95 -2.88 -21.93
CA GLU A 113 1.61 -4.18 -21.76
C GLU A 113 2.65 -4.19 -20.62
N VAL A 114 3.15 -3.03 -20.19
CA VAL A 114 4.11 -2.94 -19.09
C VAL A 114 3.45 -2.95 -17.73
N LEU A 115 2.13 -2.88 -17.66
CA LEU A 115 1.37 -2.77 -16.41
C LEU A 115 1.14 -4.14 -15.77
N TYR A 116 1.44 -4.27 -14.48
CA TYR A 116 1.11 -5.47 -13.72
C TYR A 116 -0.41 -5.60 -13.52
N SER A 117 -1.02 -6.59 -14.14
CA SER A 117 -2.49 -6.72 -14.25
C SER A 117 -3.20 -7.00 -12.93
N MET A 118 -2.51 -7.59 -11.94
CA MET A 118 -3.12 -8.00 -10.66
C MET A 118 -3.26 -6.85 -9.63
N ALA A 119 -2.63 -5.69 -9.88
CA ALA A 119 -2.72 -4.51 -9.03
C ALA A 119 -2.97 -3.25 -9.87
N PRO A 120 -4.11 -3.16 -10.60
CA PRO A 120 -4.31 -2.17 -11.65
C PRO A 120 -4.29 -0.71 -11.16
N ASP A 121 -4.70 -0.45 -9.94
CA ASP A 121 -4.69 0.88 -9.35
C ASP A 121 -3.26 1.35 -8.98
N GLN A 122 -2.45 0.47 -8.40
CA GLN A 122 -1.06 0.76 -8.06
C GLN A 122 -0.20 0.97 -9.31
N THR A 123 -0.33 0.07 -10.27
CA THR A 123 0.46 0.11 -11.50
C THR A 123 0.12 1.35 -12.34
N ILE A 124 -1.17 1.70 -12.48
CA ILE A 124 -1.58 2.88 -13.24
C ILE A 124 -1.09 4.17 -12.56
N LEU A 125 -1.17 4.30 -11.23
CA LEU A 125 -0.64 5.47 -10.52
C LEU A 125 0.86 5.63 -10.71
N ASN A 126 1.62 4.54 -10.56
CA ASN A 126 3.07 4.55 -10.81
C ASN A 126 3.37 4.96 -12.25
N TYR A 127 2.66 4.37 -13.23
CA TYR A 127 2.82 4.69 -14.63
C TYR A 127 2.53 6.18 -14.90
N MET A 128 1.43 6.73 -14.37
CA MET A 128 1.07 8.14 -14.55
C MET A 128 2.13 9.08 -13.96
N VAL A 129 2.56 8.83 -12.72
CA VAL A 129 3.59 9.65 -12.04
C VAL A 129 4.90 9.63 -12.81
N MET A 130 5.39 8.45 -13.16
CA MET A 130 6.67 8.29 -13.87
C MET A 130 6.58 8.79 -15.32
N ARG A 131 5.50 8.48 -16.04
CA ARG A 131 5.36 8.79 -17.47
C ARG A 131 5.18 10.29 -17.72
N LEU A 132 4.56 11.00 -16.78
CA LEU A 132 4.41 12.45 -16.81
C LEU A 132 5.60 13.21 -16.20
N GLY A 133 6.61 12.51 -15.68
CA GLY A 133 7.77 13.14 -15.05
C GLY A 133 7.41 13.94 -13.78
N ILE A 134 6.38 13.50 -13.05
CA ILE A 134 5.97 14.12 -11.78
C ILE A 134 7.11 14.00 -10.77
N SER A 135 7.45 15.10 -10.10
CA SER A 135 8.54 15.09 -9.12
C SER A 135 8.16 14.26 -7.89
N ASN A 136 8.71 13.05 -7.80
CA ASN A 136 8.47 12.09 -6.73
C ASN A 136 9.58 12.17 -5.67
N TYR A 137 9.20 12.24 -4.39
CA TYR A 137 10.13 12.19 -3.27
C TYR A 137 9.76 11.05 -2.32
N ASN A 138 10.61 10.03 -2.22
CA ASN A 138 10.42 8.94 -1.27
C ASN A 138 11.24 9.19 -0.01
N LEU A 139 10.55 9.35 1.13
CA LEU A 139 11.17 9.51 2.44
C LEU A 139 12.03 8.29 2.81
N ALA A 140 11.61 7.07 2.44
CA ALA A 140 12.39 5.87 2.71
C ALA A 140 13.76 5.86 2.01
N LEU A 141 13.90 6.51 0.84
CA LEU A 141 15.18 6.68 0.16
C LEU A 141 16.01 7.81 0.77
N ASN A 142 15.39 8.91 1.13
CA ASN A 142 16.05 10.19 1.38
C ASN A 142 16.29 10.52 2.86
N LEU A 143 15.55 9.90 3.80
CA LEU A 143 15.80 10.12 5.22
C LEU A 143 17.14 9.52 5.66
N PRO A 144 17.79 10.09 6.69
CA PRO A 144 18.91 9.44 7.37
C PRO A 144 18.53 8.05 7.91
N ALA A 145 19.47 7.11 7.91
CA ALA A 145 19.20 5.72 8.29
C ALA A 145 18.55 5.57 9.68
N ASN A 146 18.94 6.41 10.62
CA ASN A 146 18.42 6.43 11.98
C ASN A 146 17.01 7.06 12.12
N GLN A 147 16.46 7.62 11.03
CA GLN A 147 15.11 8.18 10.98
C GLN A 147 14.17 7.35 10.11
N LYS A 148 14.71 6.35 9.41
CA LYS A 148 13.91 5.45 8.56
C LYS A 148 13.20 4.43 9.43
N THR A 149 11.91 4.21 9.16
CA THR A 149 11.12 3.16 9.79
C THR A 149 10.49 2.26 8.72
N GLY A 150 10.18 1.03 9.10
CA GLY A 150 9.24 0.23 8.32
C GLY A 150 7.83 0.81 8.38
N CYS A 151 6.94 0.26 7.55
CA CYS A 151 5.53 0.63 7.53
C CYS A 151 4.60 -0.58 7.36
N CYS A 152 5.14 -1.78 7.17
CA CYS A 152 4.34 -2.97 6.84
C CYS A 152 4.01 -3.78 8.09
N VAL A 153 2.75 -4.20 8.23
CA VAL A 153 2.24 -5.01 9.33
C VAL A 153 2.99 -6.35 9.51
N THR A 154 3.55 -6.88 8.43
CA THR A 154 4.33 -8.14 8.49
C THR A 154 5.71 -8.00 9.11
N SER A 155 6.11 -6.78 9.49
CA SER A 155 7.35 -6.53 10.24
C SER A 155 7.13 -6.80 11.75
N PRO A 156 7.61 -7.93 12.30
CA PRO A 156 7.26 -8.35 13.67
C PRO A 156 8.08 -7.63 14.77
N HIS A 157 8.97 -6.75 14.38
CA HIS A 157 9.97 -6.14 15.28
C HIS A 157 9.59 -4.74 15.79
N PHE A 158 8.42 -4.20 15.39
CA PHE A 158 7.99 -2.92 15.91
C PHE A 158 7.58 -3.04 17.38
N GLU A 159 8.03 -2.10 18.19
CA GLU A 159 7.67 -2.00 19.60
C GLU A 159 6.44 -1.13 19.78
N GLU A 160 5.41 -1.64 20.47
CA GLU A 160 4.23 -0.85 20.85
C GLU A 160 4.47 -0.18 22.21
N LYS A 161 4.29 1.15 22.25
CA LYS A 161 4.25 1.96 23.49
C LYS A 161 3.08 2.93 23.41
N ASP A 162 2.19 2.87 24.36
CA ASP A 162 1.02 3.77 24.44
C ASP A 162 0.20 3.82 23.14
N ARG A 163 -0.04 2.66 22.52
CA ARG A 163 -0.77 2.52 21.25
C ARG A 163 -0.08 3.18 20.05
N ILE A 164 1.21 3.39 20.12
CA ILE A 164 2.06 3.89 19.04
C ILE A 164 3.14 2.86 18.77
N LEU A 165 3.47 2.69 17.49
CA LEU A 165 4.54 1.78 17.06
C LEU A 165 5.84 2.52 16.83
N TYR A 166 6.94 1.87 17.22
CA TYR A 166 8.31 2.34 17.05
C TYR A 166 9.15 1.27 16.35
N ASP A 167 9.98 1.69 15.42
CA ASP A 167 11.01 0.88 14.78
C ASP A 167 12.38 1.34 15.28
N LYS A 168 13.07 0.48 16.04
CA LYS A 168 14.39 0.80 16.63
C LYS A 168 14.41 2.14 17.37
N GLY A 169 13.36 2.41 18.12
CA GLY A 169 13.18 3.65 18.88
C GLY A 169 12.66 4.85 18.11
N THR A 170 12.54 4.77 16.80
CA THR A 170 11.95 5.81 15.95
C THR A 170 10.46 5.56 15.74
N ARG A 171 9.62 6.56 16.00
CA ARG A 171 8.17 6.46 15.83
C ARG A 171 7.82 6.27 14.36
N LEU A 172 6.95 5.30 14.04
CA LEU A 172 6.44 5.11 12.69
C LEU A 172 5.64 6.34 12.24
N THR A 173 5.67 6.64 10.94
CA THR A 173 4.71 7.57 10.33
C THR A 173 3.33 6.93 10.22
N TYR A 174 3.28 5.69 9.74
CA TYR A 174 2.04 4.89 9.63
C TYR A 174 2.36 3.40 9.67
N ILE A 175 1.35 2.58 9.89
CA ILE A 175 1.40 1.14 9.63
C ILE A 175 0.36 0.78 8.57
N HIS A 176 0.74 -0.08 7.63
CA HIS A 176 -0.10 -0.59 6.56
C HIS A 176 -0.36 -2.07 6.78
N TYR A 177 -1.62 -2.45 6.95
CA TYR A 177 -2.04 -3.85 7.13
C TYR A 177 -2.10 -4.61 5.79
N ILE A 178 -1.24 -4.22 4.85
CA ILE A 178 -1.10 -4.83 3.52
C ILE A 178 -0.80 -6.33 3.61
N GLY A 179 -1.41 -7.09 2.71
CA GLY A 179 -1.25 -8.55 2.66
C GLY A 179 -2.17 -9.32 3.62
N LEU A 180 -2.90 -8.65 4.50
CA LEU A 180 -3.98 -9.24 5.27
C LEU A 180 -5.30 -9.14 4.52
N SER A 181 -6.08 -10.23 4.49
CA SER A 181 -7.34 -10.23 3.75
C SER A 181 -8.44 -9.42 4.47
N SER A 182 -9.30 -8.74 3.73
CA SER A 182 -10.48 -8.07 4.29
C SER A 182 -11.38 -9.03 5.07
N LYS A 183 -11.44 -10.31 4.68
CA LYS A 183 -12.15 -11.36 5.38
C LYS A 183 -11.61 -11.56 6.80
N LEU A 184 -10.28 -11.48 7.01
CA LEU A 184 -9.66 -11.59 8.32
C LEU A 184 -10.20 -10.52 9.28
N PHE A 185 -10.23 -9.26 8.84
CA PHE A 185 -10.74 -8.16 9.65
C PHE A 185 -12.23 -8.34 9.98
N THR A 186 -13.03 -8.75 8.99
CA THR A 186 -14.46 -9.05 9.20
C THR A 186 -14.66 -10.15 10.25
N GLN A 187 -13.90 -11.23 10.16
CA GLN A 187 -13.99 -12.35 11.11
C GLN A 187 -13.60 -11.93 12.54
N VAL A 188 -12.51 -11.18 12.68
CA VAL A 188 -12.07 -10.71 14.00
C VAL A 188 -13.09 -9.73 14.59
N CYS A 189 -13.64 -8.82 13.80
CA CYS A 189 -14.70 -7.91 14.23
C CYS A 189 -16.01 -8.65 14.58
N ALA A 190 -16.26 -9.82 13.99
CA ALA A 190 -17.37 -10.70 14.32
C ALA A 190 -17.12 -11.58 15.57
N GLY A 191 -15.97 -11.46 16.23
CA GLY A 191 -15.63 -12.17 17.46
C GLY A 191 -14.83 -13.46 17.28
N GLU A 192 -14.35 -13.77 16.07
CA GLU A 192 -13.41 -14.87 15.88
C GLU A 192 -12.03 -14.49 16.43
N ASN A 193 -11.51 -15.31 17.35
CA ASN A 193 -10.20 -15.05 17.97
C ASN A 193 -9.07 -15.48 17.03
N ILE A 194 -8.79 -14.63 16.02
CA ILE A 194 -7.70 -14.83 15.07
C ILE A 194 -6.58 -13.88 15.44
N ASP A 195 -5.36 -14.42 15.58
CA ASP A 195 -4.17 -13.66 15.92
C ASP A 195 -3.42 -13.26 14.66
N PHE A 196 -3.12 -11.95 14.55
CA PHE A 196 -2.29 -11.37 13.51
C PHE A 196 -1.45 -10.22 14.08
N PRO A 197 -0.36 -9.81 13.43
CA PRO A 197 0.51 -8.78 13.98
C PRO A 197 -0.24 -7.46 14.25
N TYR A 198 -0.01 -6.90 15.43
CA TYR A 198 -0.63 -5.64 15.91
C TYR A 198 -2.16 -5.65 15.91
N ARG A 199 -2.77 -6.83 16.10
CA ARG A 199 -4.24 -6.99 16.18
C ARG A 199 -4.87 -6.12 17.26
N ASP A 200 -4.27 -6.07 18.44
CA ASP A 200 -4.84 -5.32 19.56
C ASP A 200 -4.79 -3.82 19.33
N LEU A 201 -3.78 -3.36 18.59
CA LEU A 201 -3.68 -1.98 18.11
C LEU A 201 -4.79 -1.68 17.07
N PHE A 202 -4.98 -2.56 16.08
CA PHE A 202 -6.09 -2.47 15.14
C PHE A 202 -7.44 -2.39 15.86
N LEU A 203 -7.72 -3.29 16.79
CA LEU A 203 -8.97 -3.33 17.55
C LEU A 203 -9.14 -2.08 18.43
N HIS A 204 -8.06 -1.53 18.99
CA HIS A 204 -8.13 -0.30 19.75
C HIS A 204 -8.64 0.86 18.88
N TYR A 205 -8.03 1.09 17.72
CA TYR A 205 -8.42 2.20 16.87
C TYR A 205 -9.73 1.96 16.13
N ARG A 206 -10.03 0.71 15.73
CA ARG A 206 -11.32 0.36 15.11
C ARG A 206 -12.51 0.66 16.01
N TYR A 207 -12.34 0.47 17.30
CA TYR A 207 -13.39 0.65 18.31
C TYR A 207 -13.13 1.84 19.25
N LEU A 208 -12.33 2.82 18.81
CA LEU A 208 -11.94 3.96 19.62
C LEU A 208 -13.15 4.76 20.14
N HIS A 209 -14.18 4.91 19.31
CA HIS A 209 -15.42 5.64 19.61
C HIS A 209 -16.63 4.73 19.86
N GLU A 210 -16.44 3.41 19.82
CA GLU A 210 -17.49 2.39 19.96
C GLU A 210 -16.96 1.24 20.82
N SER A 211 -16.35 1.55 21.96
CA SER A 211 -15.63 0.58 22.80
C SER A 211 -16.51 -0.57 23.31
N GLU A 212 -17.83 -0.33 23.48
CA GLU A 212 -18.82 -1.33 23.85
C GLU A 212 -19.04 -2.39 22.78
N ASN A 213 -18.79 -2.06 21.51
CA ASN A 213 -18.92 -2.97 20.35
C ASN A 213 -17.64 -3.79 20.11
N ARG A 214 -16.54 -3.52 20.85
CA ARG A 214 -15.31 -4.26 20.71
C ARG A 214 -15.52 -5.74 21.06
N PRO A 215 -15.12 -6.68 20.16
CA PRO A 215 -15.33 -8.11 20.40
C PRO A 215 -14.58 -8.59 21.64
N LYS A 216 -15.23 -9.46 22.40
CA LYS A 216 -14.65 -10.19 23.54
C LYS A 216 -14.36 -11.62 23.10
N PHE A 217 -13.10 -12.01 23.13
CA PHE A 217 -12.68 -13.34 22.71
C PHE A 217 -12.77 -14.33 23.88
N THR A 218 -13.52 -15.40 23.71
CA THR A 218 -13.68 -16.48 24.70
C THR A 218 -12.92 -17.75 24.32
N SER A 219 -12.55 -17.91 23.06
CA SER A 219 -11.77 -19.04 22.55
C SER A 219 -10.27 -18.77 22.62
N LYS A 220 -9.45 -19.81 22.48
CA LYS A 220 -8.00 -19.64 22.28
C LYS A 220 -7.71 -18.98 20.93
N PRO A 221 -6.72 -18.09 20.84
CA PRO A 221 -6.34 -17.47 19.58
C PRO A 221 -5.83 -18.52 18.58
N ARG A 222 -6.24 -18.40 17.32
CA ARG A 222 -5.70 -19.17 16.20
C ARG A 222 -4.90 -18.25 15.28
N PRO A 223 -3.76 -18.70 14.73
CA PRO A 223 -2.97 -17.86 13.84
C PRO A 223 -3.74 -17.57 12.54
N TYR A 224 -3.60 -16.36 12.01
CA TYR A 224 -4.16 -15.96 10.70
C TYR A 224 -3.51 -16.71 9.53
N ASN A 225 -2.25 -17.15 9.71
CA ASN A 225 -1.48 -17.90 8.72
C ASN A 225 -1.03 -19.24 9.34
N PRO A 226 -1.96 -20.21 9.52
CA PRO A 226 -1.62 -21.50 10.09
C PRO A 226 -0.66 -22.24 9.16
N PRO A 227 0.35 -22.93 9.70
CA PRO A 227 1.26 -23.74 8.89
C PRO A 227 0.44 -24.77 8.10
N VAL A 228 0.76 -24.89 6.80
CA VAL A 228 0.11 -25.86 5.92
C VAL A 228 0.31 -27.26 6.49
N SER A 229 -0.78 -27.97 6.78
CA SER A 229 -0.71 -29.31 7.37
C SER A 229 0.06 -30.26 6.46
N LEU A 230 0.71 -31.27 7.05
CA LEU A 230 1.41 -32.31 6.29
C LEU A 230 0.48 -32.97 5.26
N ALA A 231 -0.78 -33.21 5.64
CA ALA A 231 -1.80 -33.76 4.72
C ALA A 231 -2.04 -32.85 3.51
N THR A 232 -2.16 -31.54 3.72
CA THR A 232 -2.33 -30.56 2.63
C THR A 232 -1.08 -30.47 1.76
N LYS A 233 0.13 -30.56 2.33
CA LYS A 233 1.39 -30.62 1.57
C LYS A 233 1.46 -31.86 0.69
N VAL A 234 1.02 -33.02 1.19
CA VAL A 234 0.98 -34.27 0.44
C VAL A 234 -0.05 -34.19 -0.68
N LEU A 235 -1.27 -33.69 -0.41
CA LEU A 235 -2.31 -33.53 -1.43
C LEU A 235 -1.87 -32.59 -2.56
N ARG A 236 -1.20 -31.47 -2.25
CA ARG A 236 -0.63 -30.57 -3.27
C ARG A 236 0.46 -31.25 -4.11
N LYS A 237 1.33 -32.09 -3.51
CA LYS A 237 2.32 -32.89 -4.25
C LYS A 237 1.67 -33.92 -5.18
N LEU A 238 0.47 -34.40 -4.84
CA LEU A 238 -0.31 -35.36 -5.65
C LEU A 238 -1.21 -34.66 -6.68
N GLY A 239 -1.14 -33.32 -6.82
CA GLY A 239 -1.96 -32.57 -7.78
C GLY A 239 -3.43 -32.41 -7.36
N ILE A 240 -3.79 -32.77 -6.13
CA ILE A 240 -5.16 -32.69 -5.61
C ILE A 240 -5.32 -31.32 -4.92
N ASN A 241 -5.79 -30.33 -5.68
CA ASN A 241 -6.20 -29.03 -5.13
C ASN A 241 -7.67 -29.10 -4.70
N ARG A 242 -7.93 -28.90 -3.41
CA ARG A 242 -9.27 -28.55 -2.89
C ARG A 242 -9.35 -27.06 -2.62
#